data_901242f48ae163d29960a6cfcec3aa45
#
_entry.id   901242f48ae163d29960a6cfcec3aa45
#
_cell.length_a   1.000
_cell.length_b   1.000
_cell.length_c   1.000
_cell.angle_alpha   90.00
_cell.angle_beta   90.00
_cell.angle_gamma   90.00
#
_symmetry.space_group_name_H-M   'P 1'
#
loop_
_entity.id
_entity.type
_entity.pdbx_description
1 polymer ?
#
loop_
_entity_poly.entity_id
_entity_poly.type
_entity_poly.pdbx_seq_one_letter_code
_entity_poly.pdbx_strand_id
1 'polypeptide(L)'
;KNNITLLITATGNALAVAEHVMYMMLSLSKGVTLYDSEVRSGNFKKNANKIETYELYKKEILIAGFGRIGKNLIKRCLGFDMKVNVFDPFIDESTIKSYGGNKVDNLQTAIKTSDFVSIHMPLNEKTRNLIDAKILKTMKSNAIIINTARGGIINEVDLDNALKSKIIYAAGLDVFEKEPPDSNNPLLKNKNVLLSPHSATFTNECKSRMSVETVQNIIDFFENKTKPYMIVKL
;
A
#
# COMPACT_ATOMS: atom_id res chain seq x y z
N LYS A 1 4.73 2.16 37.15
CA LYS A 1 5.04 1.56 35.85
C LYS A 1 5.10 0.05 36.02
N ASN A 2 4.21 -0.66 35.34
CA ASN A 2 3.84 -2.03 35.75
C ASN A 2 4.69 -3.13 35.07
N ASN A 3 5.92 -2.89 34.62
CA ASN A 3 6.81 -3.89 33.97
C ASN A 3 6.09 -4.83 32.98
N ILE A 4 5.19 -4.27 32.17
CA ILE A 4 4.45 -5.01 31.15
C ILE A 4 5.24 -5.00 29.84
N THR A 5 5.57 -6.18 29.31
CA THR A 5 6.19 -6.32 27.99
C THR A 5 5.10 -6.34 26.91
N LEU A 6 5.23 -5.46 25.93
CA LEU A 6 4.33 -5.43 24.78
C LEU A 6 4.99 -6.17 23.60
N LEU A 7 4.28 -7.17 23.07
CA LEU A 7 4.73 -7.95 21.91
C LEU A 7 3.83 -7.68 20.70
N ILE A 8 4.39 -7.78 19.50
CA ILE A 8 3.67 -7.63 18.24
C ILE A 8 3.65 -8.95 17.46
N THR A 9 2.56 -9.17 16.71
CA THR A 9 2.51 -10.19 15.65
C THR A 9 3.19 -9.61 14.41
N ALA A 10 4.43 -10.01 14.19
CA ALA A 10 5.27 -9.31 13.23
C ALA A 10 5.17 -9.86 11.80
N THR A 11 4.80 -11.14 11.62
CA THR A 11 4.92 -11.82 10.31
C THR A 11 3.60 -12.23 9.70
N GLY A 12 2.58 -12.49 10.51
CA GLY A 12 1.32 -13.12 10.09
C GLY A 12 0.53 -12.35 9.03
N ASN A 13 0.66 -11.03 8.99
CA ASN A 13 -0.14 -10.17 8.12
C ASN A 13 0.50 -9.82 6.77
N ALA A 14 1.82 -9.96 6.62
CA ALA A 14 2.56 -9.40 5.49
C ALA A 14 2.09 -9.93 4.12
N LEU A 15 1.71 -11.21 4.06
CA LEU A 15 1.22 -11.84 2.85
C LEU A 15 -0.12 -11.24 2.42
N ALA A 16 -1.08 -11.17 3.35
CA ALA A 16 -2.43 -10.66 3.06
C ALA A 16 -2.39 -9.19 2.61
N VAL A 17 -1.57 -8.35 3.27
CA VAL A 17 -1.41 -6.95 2.87
C VAL A 17 -0.81 -6.83 1.47
N ALA A 18 0.22 -7.63 1.13
CA ALA A 18 0.80 -7.62 -0.20
C ALA A 18 -0.21 -8.04 -1.30
N GLU A 19 -1.09 -8.99 -1.00
CA GLU A 19 -2.17 -9.39 -1.90
C GLU A 19 -3.25 -8.33 -2.03
N HIS A 20 -3.56 -7.64 -0.93
CA HIS A 20 -4.50 -6.52 -0.95
C HIS A 20 -3.98 -5.35 -1.82
N VAL A 21 -2.68 -5.07 -1.79
CA VAL A 21 -2.05 -4.09 -2.70
C VAL A 21 -2.23 -4.51 -4.16
N MET A 22 -1.96 -5.77 -4.50
CA MET A 22 -2.17 -6.29 -5.86
C MET A 22 -3.64 -6.20 -6.28
N TYR A 23 -4.57 -6.52 -5.38
CA TYR A 23 -6.00 -6.34 -5.60
C TYR A 23 -6.33 -4.88 -5.95
N MET A 24 -5.85 -3.90 -5.15
CA MET A 24 -6.09 -2.48 -5.42
C MET A 24 -5.48 -2.04 -6.76
N MET A 25 -4.23 -2.44 -7.06
CA MET A 25 -3.57 -2.13 -8.31
C MET A 25 -4.35 -2.67 -9.51
N LEU A 26 -4.75 -3.93 -9.49
CA LEU A 26 -5.51 -4.57 -10.56
C LEU A 26 -6.90 -3.94 -10.70
N SER A 27 -7.60 -3.70 -9.59
CA SER A 27 -8.95 -3.13 -9.61
C SER A 27 -8.97 -1.74 -10.21
N LEU A 28 -8.02 -0.88 -9.83
CA LEU A 28 -7.90 0.48 -10.35
C LEU A 28 -7.44 0.48 -11.81
N SER A 29 -6.44 -0.32 -12.15
CA SER A 29 -5.93 -0.41 -13.53
C SER A 29 -6.95 -0.93 -14.52
N LYS A 30 -7.83 -1.84 -14.11
CA LYS A 30 -8.87 -2.43 -14.96
C LYS A 30 -10.23 -1.74 -14.86
N GLY A 31 -10.37 -0.72 -13.98
CA GLY A 31 -11.64 -0.02 -13.78
C GLY A 31 -12.76 -0.92 -13.26
N VAL A 32 -12.43 -1.93 -12.44
CA VAL A 32 -13.34 -3.03 -12.05
C VAL A 32 -14.64 -2.51 -11.46
N THR A 33 -14.59 -1.56 -10.53
CA THR A 33 -15.78 -1.01 -9.85
C THR A 33 -16.72 -0.30 -10.81
N LEU A 34 -16.15 0.43 -11.79
CA LEU A 34 -16.94 1.15 -12.79
C LEU A 34 -17.57 0.19 -13.79
N TYR A 35 -16.81 -0.76 -14.31
CA TYR A 35 -17.33 -1.73 -15.29
C TYR A 35 -18.38 -2.66 -14.67
N ASP A 36 -18.17 -3.13 -13.44
CA ASP A 36 -19.17 -3.94 -12.72
C ASP A 36 -20.49 -3.15 -12.55
N SER A 37 -20.40 -1.88 -12.11
CA SER A 37 -21.56 -1.00 -11.98
C SER A 37 -22.29 -0.78 -13.31
N GLU A 38 -21.57 -0.53 -14.40
CA GLU A 38 -22.14 -0.34 -15.74
C GLU A 38 -22.88 -1.59 -16.21
N VAL A 39 -22.30 -2.78 -16.02
CA VAL A 39 -22.96 -4.04 -16.40
C VAL A 39 -24.23 -4.26 -15.59
N ARG A 40 -24.19 -4.06 -14.26
CA ARG A 40 -25.36 -4.19 -13.38
C ARG A 40 -26.48 -3.21 -13.72
N SER A 41 -26.12 -2.03 -14.23
CA SER A 41 -27.09 -1.00 -14.68
C SER A 41 -27.62 -1.24 -16.09
N GLY A 42 -27.31 -2.37 -16.73
CA GLY A 42 -27.75 -2.69 -18.09
C GLY A 42 -27.00 -1.95 -19.21
N ASN A 43 -25.88 -1.29 -18.89
CA ASN A 43 -25.09 -0.51 -19.85
C ASN A 43 -23.98 -1.34 -20.49
N PHE A 44 -24.17 -2.61 -20.72
CA PHE A 44 -23.19 -3.52 -21.31
C PHE A 44 -22.60 -2.95 -22.61
N LYS A 45 -21.29 -2.76 -22.67
CA LYS A 45 -20.51 -2.12 -23.76
C LYS A 45 -20.80 -0.65 -24.05
N LYS A 46 -21.84 -0.02 -23.49
CA LYS A 46 -22.22 1.34 -23.83
C LYS A 46 -21.17 2.39 -23.49
N ASN A 47 -20.46 2.18 -22.39
CA ASN A 47 -19.43 3.09 -21.88
C ASN A 47 -18.01 2.46 -21.84
N ALA A 48 -17.82 1.28 -22.42
CA ALA A 48 -16.57 0.54 -22.32
C ALA A 48 -15.32 1.31 -22.80
N ASN A 49 -15.49 2.19 -23.80
CA ASN A 49 -14.39 2.98 -24.35
C ASN A 49 -14.20 4.36 -23.69
N LYS A 50 -14.95 4.67 -22.63
CA LYS A 50 -14.87 5.97 -21.93
C LYS A 50 -13.96 5.93 -20.70
N ILE A 51 -13.53 4.75 -20.29
CA ILE A 51 -12.70 4.53 -19.10
C ILE A 51 -11.31 4.10 -19.60
N GLU A 52 -10.30 4.88 -19.25
CA GLU A 52 -8.92 4.47 -19.50
C GLU A 52 -8.57 3.30 -18.58
N THR A 53 -7.99 2.26 -19.15
CA THR A 53 -7.52 1.08 -18.40
C THR A 53 -6.11 0.75 -18.80
N TYR A 54 -5.38 0.11 -17.89
CA TYR A 54 -3.95 -0.16 -18.04
C TYR A 54 -3.62 -1.62 -17.75
N GLU A 55 -2.51 -2.09 -18.26
CA GLU A 55 -1.88 -3.35 -17.87
C GLU A 55 -0.79 -3.08 -16.85
N LEU A 56 -0.47 -4.10 -16.03
CA LEU A 56 0.69 -4.05 -15.13
C LEU A 56 1.98 -4.45 -15.86
N TYR A 57 1.86 -5.18 -16.95
CA TYR A 57 2.97 -5.69 -17.75
C TYR A 57 3.94 -4.57 -18.16
N LYS A 58 5.22 -4.74 -17.84
CA LYS A 58 6.33 -3.79 -18.10
C LYS A 58 6.17 -2.40 -17.47
N LYS A 59 5.17 -2.20 -16.59
CA LYS A 59 5.02 -0.96 -15.82
C LYS A 59 6.03 -0.90 -14.67
N GLU A 60 6.37 0.31 -14.26
CA GLU A 60 7.27 0.55 -13.15
C GLU A 60 6.48 0.76 -11.86
N ILE A 61 6.83 0.00 -10.82
CA ILE A 61 6.34 0.21 -9.47
C ILE A 61 7.46 0.67 -8.56
N LEU A 62 7.17 1.68 -7.74
CA LEU A 62 7.98 2.07 -6.59
C LEU A 62 7.38 1.46 -5.32
N ILE A 63 8.13 0.62 -4.66
CA ILE A 63 7.85 0.11 -3.32
C ILE A 63 8.57 1.01 -2.32
N ALA A 64 7.84 1.86 -1.60
CA ALA A 64 8.38 2.77 -0.60
C ALA A 64 8.30 2.13 0.79
N GLY A 65 9.41 1.55 1.22
CA GLY A 65 9.57 0.69 2.40
C GLY A 65 9.70 -0.79 2.03
N PHE A 66 10.83 -1.41 2.42
CA PHE A 66 11.17 -2.79 2.05
C PHE A 66 11.22 -3.74 3.25
N GLY A 67 10.25 -3.56 4.15
CA GLY A 67 9.99 -4.48 5.24
C GLY A 67 9.35 -5.80 4.77
N ARG A 68 8.69 -6.50 5.67
CA ARG A 68 8.05 -7.81 5.38
C ARG A 68 7.01 -7.74 4.27
N ILE A 69 6.21 -6.65 4.23
CA ILE A 69 5.18 -6.45 3.21
C ILE A 69 5.84 -6.17 1.86
N GLY A 70 6.79 -5.24 1.77
CA GLY A 70 7.52 -4.93 0.53
C GLY A 70 8.21 -6.16 -0.07
N LYS A 71 8.82 -7.01 0.77
CA LYS A 71 9.45 -8.29 0.36
C LYS A 71 8.44 -9.32 -0.16
N ASN A 72 7.21 -9.29 0.30
CA ASN A 72 6.13 -10.12 -0.24
C ASN A 72 5.52 -9.53 -1.50
N LEU A 73 5.41 -8.21 -1.58
CA LEU A 73 4.84 -7.51 -2.73
C LEU A 73 5.74 -7.66 -3.97
N ILE A 74 7.05 -7.48 -3.83
CA ILE A 74 7.98 -7.54 -4.96
C ILE A 74 7.84 -8.84 -5.76
N LYS A 75 7.70 -9.99 -5.09
CA LYS A 75 7.53 -11.29 -5.75
C LYS A 75 6.28 -11.34 -6.63
N ARG A 76 5.21 -10.67 -6.19
CA ARG A 76 3.95 -10.60 -6.94
C ARG A 76 4.06 -9.67 -8.13
N CYS A 77 4.69 -8.51 -7.94
CA CYS A 77 4.93 -7.56 -9.01
C CYS A 77 5.81 -8.16 -10.13
N LEU A 78 6.87 -8.87 -9.77
CA LEU A 78 7.72 -9.60 -10.73
C LEU A 78 6.94 -10.70 -11.48
N GLY A 79 5.99 -11.37 -10.83
CA GLY A 79 5.10 -12.34 -11.47
C GLY A 79 4.14 -11.71 -12.50
N PHE A 80 3.97 -10.39 -12.48
CA PHE A 80 3.27 -9.60 -13.50
C PHE A 80 4.23 -8.92 -14.50
N ASP A 81 5.49 -9.34 -14.54
CA ASP A 81 6.55 -8.77 -15.40
C ASP A 81 6.75 -7.26 -15.21
N MET A 82 6.50 -6.74 -14.00
CA MET A 82 6.72 -5.35 -13.66
C MET A 82 8.21 -5.07 -13.40
N LYS A 83 8.65 -3.84 -13.65
CA LYS A 83 9.92 -3.33 -13.17
C LYS A 83 9.74 -2.80 -11.75
N VAL A 84 10.51 -3.32 -10.80
CA VAL A 84 10.35 -2.98 -9.39
C VAL A 84 11.53 -2.14 -8.90
N ASN A 85 11.24 -0.90 -8.53
CA ASN A 85 12.12 0.00 -7.82
C ASN A 85 11.77 0.01 -6.34
N VAL A 86 12.77 0.06 -5.46
CA VAL A 86 12.60 -0.01 -4.02
C VAL A 86 13.31 1.18 -3.37
N PHE A 87 12.58 1.96 -2.60
CA PHE A 87 13.11 2.97 -1.72
C PHE A 87 13.03 2.48 -0.27
N ASP A 88 14.18 2.24 0.33
CA ASP A 88 14.32 1.99 1.77
C ASP A 88 15.73 2.44 2.20
N PRO A 89 15.85 3.45 3.07
CA PRO A 89 17.16 3.97 3.49
C PRO A 89 17.93 3.01 4.41
N PHE A 90 17.28 1.96 4.93
CA PHE A 90 17.86 1.04 5.91
C PHE A 90 18.26 -0.32 5.32
N ILE A 91 17.86 -0.59 4.07
CA ILE A 91 18.11 -1.87 3.39
C ILE A 91 19.20 -1.67 2.32
N ASP A 92 20.18 -2.54 2.33
CA ASP A 92 21.27 -2.51 1.35
C ASP A 92 20.81 -2.95 -0.04
N GLU A 93 21.59 -2.53 -1.05
CA GLU A 93 21.28 -2.81 -2.45
C GLU A 93 21.34 -4.31 -2.77
N SER A 94 22.28 -5.03 -2.17
CA SER A 94 22.46 -6.48 -2.39
C SER A 94 21.24 -7.26 -1.94
N THR A 95 20.66 -6.87 -0.80
CA THR A 95 19.41 -7.44 -0.31
C THR A 95 18.26 -7.17 -1.29
N ILE A 96 18.09 -5.94 -1.78
CA ILE A 96 17.00 -5.60 -2.73
C ILE A 96 17.18 -6.37 -4.05
N LYS A 97 18.42 -6.43 -4.57
CA LYS A 97 18.75 -7.18 -5.79
C LYS A 97 18.48 -8.68 -5.65
N SER A 98 18.72 -9.26 -4.47
CA SER A 98 18.43 -10.69 -4.24
C SER A 98 16.93 -11.03 -4.34
N TYR A 99 16.05 -10.03 -4.19
CA TYR A 99 14.61 -10.16 -4.42
C TYR A 99 14.18 -9.79 -5.86
N GLY A 100 15.12 -9.38 -6.72
CA GLY A 100 14.84 -9.00 -8.11
C GLY A 100 14.45 -7.52 -8.30
N GLY A 101 14.63 -6.68 -7.30
CA GLY A 101 14.35 -5.24 -7.37
C GLY A 101 15.59 -4.39 -7.61
N ASN A 102 15.37 -3.12 -7.96
CA ASN A 102 16.38 -2.10 -8.09
C ASN A 102 16.29 -1.12 -6.91
N LYS A 103 17.38 -0.90 -6.20
CA LYS A 103 17.42 0.12 -5.15
C LYS A 103 17.41 1.51 -5.76
N VAL A 104 16.62 2.41 -5.17
CA VAL A 104 16.63 3.84 -5.47
C VAL A 104 16.91 4.63 -4.19
N ASP A 105 17.80 5.60 -4.26
CA ASP A 105 18.23 6.37 -3.08
C ASP A 105 17.41 7.65 -2.88
N ASN A 106 16.68 8.09 -3.89
CA ASN A 106 15.87 9.30 -3.82
C ASN A 106 14.40 9.00 -4.16
N LEU A 107 13.55 9.11 -3.14
CA LEU A 107 12.11 8.87 -3.26
C LEU A 107 11.46 9.79 -4.30
N GLN A 108 11.77 11.08 -4.28
CA GLN A 108 11.15 12.07 -5.16
C GLN A 108 11.49 11.82 -6.64
N THR A 109 12.71 11.42 -6.92
CA THR A 109 13.13 11.08 -8.29
C THR A 109 12.45 9.80 -8.77
N ALA A 110 12.36 8.79 -7.91
CA ALA A 110 11.73 7.51 -8.25
C ALA A 110 10.21 7.65 -8.47
N ILE A 111 9.53 8.49 -7.68
CA ILE A 111 8.09 8.76 -7.85
C ILE A 111 7.77 9.33 -9.24
N LYS A 112 8.63 10.19 -9.78
CA LYS A 112 8.39 10.82 -11.10
C LYS A 112 8.31 9.82 -12.26
N THR A 113 9.03 8.72 -12.17
CA THR A 113 9.12 7.72 -13.25
C THR A 113 8.17 6.54 -13.05
N SER A 114 7.57 6.43 -11.87
CA SER A 114 6.73 5.29 -11.51
C SER A 114 5.32 5.38 -12.07
N ASP A 115 4.80 4.27 -12.57
CA ASP A 115 3.38 4.11 -12.93
C ASP A 115 2.55 3.74 -11.71
N PHE A 116 3.16 3.04 -10.75
CA PHE A 116 2.57 2.67 -9.48
C PHE A 116 3.49 3.07 -8.33
N VAL A 117 2.90 3.56 -7.24
CA VAL A 117 3.59 3.83 -5.98
C VAL A 117 2.88 3.12 -4.85
N SER A 118 3.56 2.24 -4.12
CA SER A 118 2.99 1.53 -2.98
C SER A 118 3.75 1.86 -1.70
N ILE A 119 3.01 2.33 -0.68
CA ILE A 119 3.58 2.83 0.57
C ILE A 119 3.57 1.74 1.63
N HIS A 120 4.74 1.46 2.22
CA HIS A 120 4.96 0.46 3.27
C HIS A 120 5.87 0.97 4.40
N MET A 121 5.89 2.28 4.59
CA MET A 121 6.64 2.95 5.65
C MET A 121 5.78 3.16 6.90
N PRO A 122 6.36 3.20 8.11
CA PRO A 122 5.66 3.62 9.31
C PRO A 122 5.34 5.12 9.27
N LEU A 123 4.26 5.53 9.93
CA LEU A 123 3.98 6.95 10.18
C LEU A 123 4.86 7.45 11.34
N ASN A 124 5.62 8.49 11.09
CA ASN A 124 6.41 9.23 12.07
C ASN A 124 6.57 10.69 11.60
N GLU A 125 7.30 11.50 12.32
CA GLU A 125 7.51 12.92 11.98
C GLU A 125 8.11 13.13 10.57
N LYS A 126 8.99 12.21 10.11
CA LYS A 126 9.64 12.30 8.79
C LYS A 126 8.75 11.82 7.64
N THR A 127 7.76 10.99 7.94
CA THR A 127 6.87 10.41 6.93
C THR A 127 5.46 11.01 6.94
N ARG A 128 5.12 11.83 7.93
CA ARG A 128 3.86 12.57 7.97
C ARG A 128 3.78 13.55 6.80
N ASN A 129 2.70 13.48 6.03
CA ASN A 129 2.47 14.27 4.82
C ASN A 129 3.66 14.24 3.84
N LEU A 130 4.42 13.13 3.84
CA LEU A 130 5.54 12.93 2.92
C LEU A 130 5.10 13.02 1.45
N ILE A 131 3.89 12.57 1.17
CA ILE A 131 3.26 12.69 -0.14
C ILE A 131 2.26 13.85 -0.07
N ASP A 132 2.73 15.02 -0.40
CA ASP A 132 2.00 16.29 -0.43
C ASP A 132 1.69 16.72 -1.88
N ALA A 133 1.06 17.89 -2.05
CA ALA A 133 0.74 18.46 -3.36
C ALA A 133 1.98 18.65 -4.25
N LYS A 134 3.16 18.90 -3.67
CA LYS A 134 4.39 19.08 -4.46
C LYS A 134 4.85 17.75 -5.05
N ILE A 135 4.83 16.70 -4.24
CA ILE A 135 5.19 15.36 -4.69
C ILE A 135 4.17 14.85 -5.70
N LEU A 136 2.88 14.95 -5.42
CA LEU A 136 1.80 14.51 -6.31
C LEU A 136 1.91 15.16 -7.70
N LYS A 137 2.22 16.45 -7.78
CA LYS A 137 2.44 17.16 -9.06
C LYS A 137 3.62 16.64 -9.89
N THR A 138 4.53 15.90 -9.29
CA THR A 138 5.67 15.32 -10.02
C THR A 138 5.39 13.95 -10.59
N MET A 139 4.31 13.30 -10.17
CA MET A 139 3.92 11.97 -10.63
C MET A 139 3.45 12.00 -12.10
N LYS A 140 3.47 10.83 -12.74
CA LYS A 140 2.84 10.66 -14.05
C LYS A 140 1.33 10.87 -13.95
N SER A 141 0.72 11.45 -14.97
CA SER A 141 -0.75 11.65 -15.00
C SER A 141 -1.56 10.35 -15.02
N ASN A 142 -0.95 9.25 -15.44
CA ASN A 142 -1.51 7.90 -15.38
C ASN A 142 -1.11 7.13 -14.10
N ALA A 143 -0.39 7.75 -13.17
CA ALA A 143 0.09 7.07 -11.98
C ALA A 143 -1.04 6.68 -11.01
N ILE A 144 -0.86 5.54 -10.36
CA ILE A 144 -1.72 5.03 -9.30
C ILE A 144 -0.91 4.94 -8.01
N ILE A 145 -1.43 5.53 -6.93
CA ILE A 145 -0.82 5.45 -5.60
C ILE A 145 -1.64 4.57 -4.66
N ILE A 146 -0.95 3.67 -3.93
CA ILE A 146 -1.58 2.74 -2.98
C ILE A 146 -1.02 2.97 -1.58
N ASN A 147 -1.91 3.15 -0.60
CA ASN A 147 -1.53 3.22 0.81
C ASN A 147 -2.29 2.20 1.64
N THR A 148 -1.57 1.16 2.05
CA THR A 148 -2.03 0.13 3.01
C THR A 148 -1.17 0.14 4.27
N ALA A 149 -0.40 1.21 4.50
CA ALA A 149 0.53 1.32 5.62
C ALA A 149 -0.09 2.08 6.80
N ARG A 150 -0.19 3.41 6.71
CA ARG A 150 -0.81 4.29 7.72
C ARG A 150 -1.40 5.52 7.04
N GLY A 151 -2.55 5.98 7.52
CA GLY A 151 -3.06 7.32 7.19
C GLY A 151 -2.10 8.41 7.64
N GLY A 152 -2.22 9.59 7.05
CA GLY A 152 -1.33 10.73 7.33
C GLY A 152 0.05 10.67 6.69
N ILE A 153 0.42 9.60 5.94
CA ILE A 153 1.63 9.59 5.10
C ILE A 153 1.36 10.35 3.80
N ILE A 154 0.18 10.16 3.23
CA ILE A 154 -0.33 10.98 2.13
C ILE A 154 -1.21 12.07 2.75
N ASN A 155 -1.04 13.32 2.33
CA ASN A 155 -1.98 14.37 2.67
C ASN A 155 -3.29 14.15 1.92
N GLU A 156 -4.38 13.87 2.62
CA GLU A 156 -5.66 13.46 2.03
C GLU A 156 -6.32 14.57 1.22
N VAL A 157 -6.18 15.83 1.66
CA VAL A 157 -6.71 17.00 0.93
C VAL A 157 -5.95 17.21 -0.38
N ASP A 158 -4.64 17.12 -0.34
CA ASP A 158 -3.79 17.27 -1.53
C ASP A 158 -4.04 16.12 -2.52
N LEU A 159 -4.26 14.91 -2.02
CA LEU A 159 -4.58 13.74 -2.84
C LEU A 159 -5.92 13.93 -3.56
N ASP A 160 -6.97 14.35 -2.86
CA ASP A 160 -8.28 14.60 -3.47
C ASP A 160 -8.20 15.69 -4.55
N ASN A 161 -7.49 16.78 -4.27
CA ASN A 161 -7.25 17.85 -5.24
C ASN A 161 -6.47 17.36 -6.47
N ALA A 162 -5.44 16.52 -6.28
CA ALA A 162 -4.65 15.95 -7.37
C ALA A 162 -5.49 15.03 -8.28
N LEU A 163 -6.36 14.21 -7.68
CA LEU A 163 -7.26 13.33 -8.41
C LEU A 163 -8.33 14.12 -9.18
N LYS A 164 -8.98 15.11 -8.56
CA LYS A 164 -9.96 15.98 -9.22
C LYS A 164 -9.37 16.77 -10.38
N SER A 165 -8.13 17.21 -10.22
CA SER A 165 -7.39 17.96 -11.24
C SER A 165 -6.71 17.04 -12.27
N LYS A 166 -6.88 15.72 -12.19
CA LYS A 166 -6.26 14.70 -13.07
C LYS A 166 -4.74 14.79 -13.12
N ILE A 167 -4.12 15.23 -12.02
CA ILE A 167 -2.64 15.25 -11.86
C ILE A 167 -2.13 13.82 -11.75
N ILE A 168 -2.87 12.95 -11.06
CA ILE A 168 -2.67 11.50 -11.04
C ILE A 168 -3.97 10.80 -11.41
N TYR A 169 -3.87 9.54 -11.81
CA TYR A 169 -5.01 8.78 -12.32
C TYR A 169 -5.93 8.29 -11.20
N ALA A 170 -5.39 7.58 -10.21
CA ALA A 170 -6.21 6.95 -9.16
C ALA A 170 -5.43 6.72 -7.87
N ALA A 171 -6.15 6.41 -6.79
CA ALA A 171 -5.58 6.01 -5.52
C ALA A 171 -6.30 4.82 -4.90
N GLY A 172 -5.56 3.94 -4.21
CA GLY A 172 -6.10 2.87 -3.36
C GLY A 172 -5.74 3.13 -1.90
N LEU A 173 -6.74 3.20 -1.04
CA LEU A 173 -6.54 3.52 0.38
C LEU A 173 -7.22 2.45 1.26
N ASP A 174 -6.42 1.78 2.09
CA ASP A 174 -6.92 0.90 3.16
C ASP A 174 -6.88 1.59 4.53
N VAL A 175 -6.23 2.77 4.59
CA VAL A 175 -5.97 3.52 5.83
C VAL A 175 -6.26 5.01 5.64
N PHE A 176 -6.68 5.68 6.73
CA PHE A 176 -7.02 7.08 6.74
C PHE A 176 -6.31 7.82 7.87
N GLU A 177 -6.15 9.14 7.75
CA GLU A 177 -5.56 9.96 8.81
C GLU A 177 -6.37 9.89 10.10
N LYS A 178 -7.69 9.86 9.97
CA LYS A 178 -8.64 9.56 11.03
C LYS A 178 -9.40 8.28 10.70
N GLU A 179 -9.42 7.33 11.60
CA GLU A 179 -10.15 6.05 11.45
C GLU A 179 -11.19 5.88 12.57
N PRO A 180 -12.50 5.74 12.23
CA PRO A 180 -13.09 5.83 10.89
C PRO A 180 -13.00 7.25 10.31
N PRO A 181 -12.94 7.37 8.96
CA PRO A 181 -12.89 8.68 8.30
C PRO A 181 -14.18 9.46 8.53
N ASP A 182 -14.07 10.78 8.63
CA ASP A 182 -15.23 11.64 8.75
C ASP A 182 -16.14 11.51 7.51
N SER A 183 -17.46 11.55 7.70
CA SER A 183 -18.44 11.39 6.62
C SER A 183 -18.33 12.48 5.53
N ASN A 184 -17.72 13.61 5.85
CA ASN A 184 -17.43 14.72 4.94
C ASN A 184 -16.06 14.63 4.27
N ASN A 185 -15.25 13.60 4.55
CA ASN A 185 -13.98 13.41 3.89
C ASN A 185 -14.18 13.33 2.36
N PRO A 186 -13.56 14.22 1.57
CA PRO A 186 -13.82 14.34 0.13
C PRO A 186 -13.41 13.07 -0.64
N LEU A 187 -12.45 12.31 -0.16
CA LEU A 187 -12.00 11.07 -0.78
C LEU A 187 -13.10 9.99 -0.82
N LEU A 188 -14.06 10.02 0.12
CA LEU A 188 -15.18 9.07 0.15
C LEU A 188 -16.13 9.22 -1.06
N LYS A 189 -16.13 10.37 -1.72
CA LYS A 189 -16.97 10.67 -2.89
C LYS A 189 -16.18 10.66 -4.20
N ASN A 190 -14.86 10.51 -4.13
CA ASN A 190 -14.00 10.55 -5.30
C ASN A 190 -14.04 9.20 -6.03
N LYS A 191 -14.52 9.19 -7.27
CA LYS A 191 -14.70 7.97 -8.08
C LYS A 191 -13.38 7.31 -8.51
N ASN A 192 -12.27 8.04 -8.43
CA ASN A 192 -10.94 7.53 -8.76
C ASN A 192 -10.21 6.98 -7.53
N VAL A 193 -10.92 6.81 -6.41
CA VAL A 193 -10.36 6.21 -5.19
C VAL A 193 -11.04 4.89 -4.90
N LEU A 194 -10.24 3.84 -4.73
CA LEU A 194 -10.68 2.55 -4.21
C LEU A 194 -10.41 2.53 -2.71
N LEU A 195 -11.46 2.29 -1.93
CA LEU A 195 -11.42 2.36 -0.48
C LEU A 195 -11.62 0.98 0.15
N SER A 196 -10.92 0.73 1.26
CA SER A 196 -11.21 -0.39 2.15
C SER A 196 -11.04 0.03 3.62
N PRO A 197 -11.76 -0.59 4.57
CA PRO A 197 -11.85 -0.12 5.96
C PRO A 197 -10.75 -0.72 6.85
N HIS A 198 -9.48 -0.49 6.52
CA HIS A 198 -8.31 -1.05 7.20
C HIS A 198 -8.40 -2.58 7.31
N SER A 199 -8.78 -3.21 6.20
CA SER A 199 -9.16 -4.62 6.11
C SER A 199 -8.19 -5.51 5.34
N ALA A 200 -7.03 -4.99 4.96
CA ALA A 200 -6.02 -5.76 4.22
C ALA A 200 -5.60 -7.08 4.89
N THR A 201 -5.86 -7.20 6.19
CA THR A 201 -5.56 -8.39 7.00
C THR A 201 -6.76 -9.30 7.27
N PHE A 202 -7.96 -8.97 6.77
CA PHE A 202 -9.21 -9.66 7.14
C PHE A 202 -9.45 -10.98 6.40
N THR A 203 -8.40 -11.66 5.95
CA THR A 203 -8.52 -13.00 5.39
C THR A 203 -8.51 -14.07 6.50
N ASN A 204 -9.17 -15.20 6.27
CA ASN A 204 -9.23 -16.29 7.24
C ASN A 204 -7.83 -16.83 7.56
N GLU A 205 -6.99 -16.96 6.55
CA GLU A 205 -5.62 -17.43 6.67
C GLU A 205 -4.75 -16.45 7.48
N CYS A 206 -4.91 -15.14 7.25
CA CYS A 206 -4.19 -14.13 8.00
C CYS A 206 -4.61 -14.12 9.47
N LYS A 207 -5.90 -14.17 9.76
CA LYS A 207 -6.43 -14.27 11.13
C LYS A 207 -5.87 -15.50 11.85
N SER A 208 -5.87 -16.65 11.18
CA SER A 208 -5.29 -17.89 11.74
C SER A 208 -3.81 -17.74 12.05
N ARG A 209 -3.00 -17.24 11.09
CA ARG A 209 -1.57 -17.01 11.30
C ARG A 209 -1.30 -16.03 12.44
N MET A 210 -2.02 -14.91 12.50
CA MET A 210 -1.85 -13.92 13.57
C MET A 210 -2.22 -14.48 14.94
N SER A 211 -3.29 -15.28 15.03
CA SER A 211 -3.70 -15.93 16.29
C SER A 211 -2.64 -16.91 16.77
N VAL A 212 -2.13 -17.77 15.89
CA VAL A 212 -1.05 -18.71 16.23
C VAL A 212 0.22 -17.97 16.66
N GLU A 213 0.63 -16.92 15.89
CA GLU A 213 1.81 -16.11 16.22
C GLU A 213 1.64 -15.41 17.58
N THR A 214 0.44 -14.92 17.91
CA THR A 214 0.16 -14.29 19.20
C THR A 214 0.40 -15.27 20.36
N VAL A 215 -0.17 -16.47 20.27
CA VAL A 215 -0.01 -17.51 21.31
C VAL A 215 1.45 -17.94 21.40
N GLN A 216 2.11 -18.16 20.27
CA GLN A 216 3.53 -18.56 20.25
C GLN A 216 4.43 -17.49 20.86
N ASN A 217 4.17 -16.20 20.59
CA ASN A 217 4.94 -15.09 21.20
C ASN A 217 4.80 -15.06 22.72
N ILE A 218 3.63 -15.40 23.26
CA ILE A 218 3.41 -15.49 24.71
C ILE A 218 4.23 -16.66 25.29
N ILE A 219 4.18 -17.83 24.65
CA ILE A 219 4.95 -19.00 25.06
C ILE A 219 6.46 -18.68 25.02
N ASP A 220 6.93 -18.14 23.90
CA ASP A 220 8.33 -17.77 23.68
C ASP A 220 8.80 -16.75 24.75
N PHE A 221 7.92 -15.85 25.18
CA PHE A 221 8.24 -14.88 26.22
C PHE A 221 8.51 -15.56 27.57
N PHE A 222 7.65 -16.46 28.00
CA PHE A 222 7.82 -17.18 29.26
C PHE A 222 8.97 -18.20 29.22
N GLU A 223 9.31 -18.68 28.03
CA GLU A 223 10.46 -19.58 27.82
C GLU A 223 11.79 -18.85 27.55
N ASN A 224 11.83 -17.51 27.63
CA ASN A 224 12.98 -16.66 27.31
C ASN A 224 13.52 -16.85 25.87
N LYS A 225 12.64 -17.18 24.93
CA LYS A 225 12.94 -17.38 23.49
C LYS A 225 12.50 -16.21 22.62
N THR A 226 11.96 -15.13 23.21
CA THR A 226 11.42 -13.98 22.48
C THR A 226 12.45 -13.34 21.56
N LYS A 227 12.11 -13.17 20.30
CA LYS A 227 12.96 -12.50 19.35
C LYS A 227 12.90 -10.97 19.60
N PRO A 228 14.06 -10.27 19.65
CA PRO A 228 14.12 -8.86 20.01
C PRO A 228 13.21 -7.94 19.17
N TYR A 229 13.01 -8.26 17.88
CA TYR A 229 12.17 -7.47 16.99
C TYR A 229 10.63 -7.64 17.23
N MET A 230 10.25 -8.56 18.09
CA MET A 230 8.86 -8.75 18.54
C MET A 230 8.51 -7.85 19.73
N ILE A 231 9.52 -7.33 20.44
CA ILE A 231 9.34 -6.50 21.62
C ILE A 231 9.20 -5.03 21.20
N VAL A 232 8.11 -4.39 21.62
CA VAL A 232 7.92 -2.95 21.43
C VAL A 232 8.75 -2.20 22.45
N LYS A 233 9.65 -1.34 22.01
CA LYS A 233 10.37 -0.40 22.87
C LYS A 233 9.47 0.83 23.08
N LEU A 234 9.02 1.02 24.32
CA LEU A 234 8.21 2.17 24.73
C LEU A 234 9.09 3.38 25.06
#